data_eb8fd2bc2c4a82f1f094a4bcdaccab39
#
_entry.id   eb8fd2bc2c4a82f1f094a4bcdaccab39
#
_cell.length_a   1.000
_cell.length_b   1.000
_cell.length_c   1.000
_cell.angle_alpha   90.00
_cell.angle_beta   90.00
_cell.angle_gamma   90.00
#
_symmetry.space_group_name_H-M   'P 1'
#
loop_
_entity.id
_entity.type
_entity.pdbx_description
1 polymer ?
#
loop_
_entity_poly.entity_id
_entity_poly.type
_entity_poly.pdbx_seq_one_letter_code
_entity_poly.pdbx_strand_id
1 'polypeptide(L)'
;MYDTTTSTTIDPALREATIGELAAEASLGATDPTTQQPVVEQPGAPEPAPDNPIRFVDADLIAPDTYVLRQIGGEGVAPVAVHLNTMVITGQEPVIVDTGAALNRDVWLEQAFAVVEPEDVKWVYLSHDDVDHVGNVLQVMDACPNATVVTNWFSVERMAADTQLPVDRMRWVNGGESWHAGDRELHAVVPPVFDSPTTRGLFDSSTGVYWAADAFGSPVTHLVDNILDLDPGFFREAYIGQQLMISPWMSWVDPDKYATHLQAIRALEPTAIASCHGVTLRGNQVETGFNLMTELPYHLPVEWPGQAELDAMHEAMAAAHAA
;
A
#
# COMPACT_ATOMS: atom_id res chain seq x y z
N MET A 1 -14.21 9.34 -42.87
CA MET A 1 -14.10 7.99 -43.44
C MET A 1 -12.65 7.57 -43.17
N TYR A 2 -12.39 7.03 -41.98
CA TYR A 2 -11.06 6.49 -41.64
C TYR A 2 -11.17 4.96 -41.62
N ASP A 3 -10.32 4.35 -42.44
CA ASP A 3 -10.21 2.90 -42.61
C ASP A 3 -9.54 2.26 -41.37
N THR A 4 -10.29 1.39 -40.69
CA THR A 4 -9.83 0.69 -39.48
C THR A 4 -9.52 -0.78 -39.81
N THR A 5 -8.45 -1.05 -40.55
CA THR A 5 -7.93 -2.40 -40.72
C THR A 5 -6.40 -2.39 -40.73
N THR A 6 -5.78 -2.25 -39.57
CA THR A 6 -4.43 -2.78 -39.33
C THR A 6 -4.49 -3.71 -38.13
N SER A 7 -4.83 -4.98 -38.40
CA SER A 7 -4.55 -6.10 -37.53
C SER A 7 -3.04 -6.28 -37.45
N THR A 8 -2.42 -5.86 -36.35
CA THR A 8 -1.06 -6.26 -36.01
C THR A 8 -1.09 -7.71 -35.56
N THR A 9 -0.85 -8.63 -36.48
CA THR A 9 -0.52 -10.02 -36.18
C THR A 9 0.84 -10.04 -35.46
N ILE A 10 0.84 -10.35 -34.18
CA ILE A 10 2.06 -10.68 -33.43
C ILE A 10 2.65 -11.94 -34.04
N ASP A 11 3.95 -11.88 -34.40
CA ASP A 11 4.74 -12.97 -34.98
C ASP A 11 4.55 -14.26 -34.17
N PRO A 12 4.13 -15.37 -34.76
CA PRO A 12 3.97 -16.64 -34.07
C PRO A 12 5.26 -17.16 -33.40
N ALA A 13 6.44 -16.77 -33.87
CA ALA A 13 7.72 -17.15 -33.27
C ALA A 13 7.95 -16.58 -31.86
N LEU A 14 7.22 -15.53 -31.48
CA LEU A 14 7.25 -14.99 -30.11
C LEU A 14 6.32 -15.70 -29.12
N ARG A 15 5.54 -16.68 -29.58
CA ARG A 15 4.62 -17.45 -28.72
C ARG A 15 5.22 -18.75 -28.17
N GLU A 16 6.37 -19.19 -28.64
CA GLU A 16 6.96 -20.49 -28.26
C GLU A 16 8.14 -20.39 -27.27
N ALA A 17 8.61 -19.20 -26.90
CA ALA A 17 9.54 -19.05 -25.79
C ALA A 17 8.79 -19.34 -24.49
N THR A 18 8.91 -20.56 -23.99
CA THR A 18 8.33 -20.94 -22.70
C THR A 18 9.07 -20.24 -21.57
N ILE A 19 8.32 -19.85 -20.54
CA ILE A 19 8.83 -19.22 -19.29
C ILE A 19 10.04 -20.00 -18.71
N GLY A 20 10.19 -21.29 -19.02
CA GLY A 20 11.33 -22.11 -18.62
C GLY A 20 12.66 -21.78 -19.31
N GLU A 21 12.65 -21.22 -20.49
CA GLU A 21 13.89 -20.87 -21.22
C GLU A 21 14.44 -19.49 -20.76
N LEU A 22 13.58 -18.57 -20.41
CA LEU A 22 13.98 -17.27 -19.82
C LEU A 22 14.54 -17.43 -18.40
N ALA A 23 14.03 -18.39 -17.63
CA ALA A 23 14.57 -18.73 -16.31
C ALA A 23 15.93 -19.48 -16.39
N ALA A 24 16.18 -20.22 -17.45
CA ALA A 24 17.44 -20.95 -17.64
C ALA A 24 18.61 -20.04 -18.04
N GLU A 25 18.37 -18.94 -18.75
CA GLU A 25 19.43 -17.96 -19.09
C GLU A 25 19.85 -17.11 -17.90
N ALA A 26 18.96 -16.85 -16.95
CA ALA A 26 19.27 -16.11 -15.71
C ALA A 26 20.13 -16.92 -14.72
N SER A 27 20.17 -18.27 -14.83
CA SER A 27 20.88 -19.14 -13.89
C SER A 27 22.33 -19.48 -14.28
N LEU A 28 22.86 -18.99 -15.39
CA LEU A 28 24.24 -19.29 -15.87
C LEU A 28 25.33 -18.40 -15.24
N GLY A 29 25.00 -17.64 -14.18
CA GLY A 29 25.94 -16.84 -13.39
C GLY A 29 26.31 -17.40 -12.02
N ALA A 30 26.05 -18.68 -11.74
CA ALA A 30 26.41 -19.29 -10.46
C ALA A 30 27.94 -19.44 -10.35
N THR A 31 28.56 -18.61 -9.53
CA THR A 31 29.96 -18.68 -9.11
C THR A 31 30.19 -19.86 -8.18
N ASP A 32 31.36 -20.49 -8.29
CA ASP A 32 31.89 -21.59 -7.52
C ASP A 32 31.67 -21.39 -5.99
N PRO A 33 31.05 -22.34 -5.25
CA PRO A 33 30.71 -22.21 -3.83
C PRO A 33 31.93 -22.27 -2.86
N THR A 34 33.16 -22.26 -3.35
CA THR A 34 34.37 -22.33 -2.52
C THR A 34 35.08 -20.99 -2.25
N THR A 35 34.64 -19.89 -2.82
CA THR A 35 35.18 -18.59 -2.47
C THR A 35 34.34 -17.97 -1.34
N GLN A 36 34.78 -18.14 -0.09
CA GLN A 36 34.27 -17.36 1.01
C GLN A 36 34.58 -15.87 0.73
N GLN A 37 33.57 -15.13 0.33
CA GLN A 37 33.64 -13.68 0.32
C GLN A 37 33.84 -13.21 1.77
N PRO A 38 34.68 -12.19 2.02
CA PRO A 38 34.80 -11.63 3.35
C PRO A 38 33.42 -11.15 3.79
N VAL A 39 32.99 -11.60 4.96
CA VAL A 39 31.78 -11.09 5.63
C VAL A 39 32.03 -9.58 5.81
N VAL A 40 31.44 -8.77 4.95
CA VAL A 40 31.31 -7.34 5.21
C VAL A 40 30.34 -7.27 6.40
N GLU A 41 30.85 -6.95 7.59
CA GLU A 41 30.00 -6.56 8.70
C GLU A 41 29.07 -5.48 8.16
N GLN A 42 27.80 -5.81 8.04
CA GLN A 42 26.79 -4.81 7.76
C GLN A 42 26.89 -3.78 8.90
N PRO A 43 26.94 -2.48 8.61
CA PRO A 43 26.87 -1.48 9.66
C PRO A 43 25.64 -1.83 10.49
N GLY A 44 25.84 -1.95 11.83
CA GLY A 44 24.77 -2.27 12.75
C GLY A 44 23.56 -1.40 12.44
N ALA A 45 22.37 -1.96 12.56
CA ALA A 45 21.14 -1.20 12.35
C ALA A 45 21.31 0.16 13.06
N PRO A 46 20.98 1.30 12.39
CA PRO A 46 21.11 2.60 13.03
C PRO A 46 20.37 2.54 14.37
N GLU A 47 21.02 2.97 15.43
CA GLU A 47 20.34 3.09 16.73
C GLU A 47 19.06 3.90 16.47
N PRO A 48 17.89 3.46 17.00
CA PRO A 48 16.65 4.20 16.83
C PRO A 48 16.92 5.64 17.28
N ALA A 49 16.55 6.59 16.44
CA ALA A 49 16.61 8.00 16.83
C ALA A 49 15.91 8.16 18.20
N PRO A 50 16.50 8.90 19.15
CA PRO A 50 16.03 8.95 20.54
C PRO A 50 14.55 9.36 20.71
N ASP A 51 13.93 9.86 19.65
CA ASP A 51 12.49 10.15 19.58
C ASP A 51 11.95 9.56 18.28
N ASN A 52 11.46 8.31 18.33
CA ASN A 52 10.75 7.73 17.20
C ASN A 52 9.49 8.56 16.93
N PRO A 53 9.40 9.29 15.80
CA PRO A 53 8.29 10.18 15.54
C PRO A 53 6.98 9.43 15.17
N ILE A 54 7.00 8.10 15.14
CA ILE A 54 5.83 7.28 14.85
C ILE A 54 5.16 6.86 16.15
N ARG A 55 3.90 7.24 16.29
CA ARG A 55 3.04 6.88 17.41
C ARG A 55 2.03 5.83 16.98
N PHE A 56 1.85 4.81 17.81
CA PHE A 56 0.78 3.83 17.69
C PHE A 56 -0.46 4.34 18.40
N VAL A 57 -1.62 4.04 17.83
CA VAL A 57 -2.93 4.43 18.34
C VAL A 57 -3.79 3.17 18.44
N ASP A 58 -4.79 3.18 19.31
CA ASP A 58 -5.71 2.05 19.44
C ASP A 58 -6.31 1.67 18.09
N ALA A 59 -6.44 0.35 17.87
CA ALA A 59 -7.06 -0.18 16.67
C ALA A 59 -8.50 0.31 16.54
N ASP A 60 -8.88 0.69 15.32
CA ASP A 60 -10.18 1.28 15.01
C ASP A 60 -11.10 0.21 14.39
N LEU A 61 -12.15 -0.19 15.09
CA LEU A 61 -13.19 -1.09 14.58
C LEU A 61 -14.06 -0.34 13.57
N ILE A 62 -13.83 -0.58 12.28
CA ILE A 62 -14.48 0.16 11.20
C ILE A 62 -15.75 -0.52 10.64
N ALA A 63 -15.87 -1.83 10.85
CA ALA A 63 -17.04 -2.64 10.50
C ALA A 63 -17.02 -3.93 11.37
N PRO A 64 -18.06 -4.76 11.37
CA PRO A 64 -18.02 -6.04 12.08
C PRO A 64 -16.76 -6.83 11.71
N ASP A 65 -15.98 -7.22 12.74
CA ASP A 65 -14.76 -8.00 12.62
C ASP A 65 -13.66 -7.37 11.76
N THR A 66 -13.69 -6.05 11.52
CA THR A 66 -12.73 -5.36 10.67
C THR A 66 -12.09 -4.17 11.39
N TYR A 67 -10.77 -4.26 11.60
CA TYR A 67 -9.98 -3.31 12.38
C TYR A 67 -8.92 -2.65 11.52
N VAL A 68 -8.76 -1.34 11.63
CA VAL A 68 -7.59 -0.60 11.13
C VAL A 68 -6.59 -0.47 12.27
N LEU A 69 -5.39 -0.99 12.09
CA LEU A 69 -4.26 -0.77 12.99
C LEU A 69 -3.64 0.58 12.63
N ARG A 70 -3.68 1.51 13.55
CA ARG A 70 -3.35 2.91 13.27
C ARG A 70 -1.97 3.29 13.78
N GLN A 71 -1.16 3.82 12.88
CA GLN A 71 0.10 4.47 13.19
C GLN A 71 0.10 5.86 12.58
N ILE A 72 0.76 6.82 13.23
CA ILE A 72 0.91 8.18 12.71
C ILE A 72 2.35 8.65 12.92
N GLY A 73 2.97 9.13 11.86
CA GLY A 73 4.31 9.69 11.87
C GLY A 73 4.33 11.18 11.61
N GLY A 74 5.31 11.89 12.17
CA GLY A 74 5.54 13.31 11.93
C GLY A 74 4.70 14.27 12.79
N GLU A 75 3.75 13.79 13.61
CA GLU A 75 2.92 14.63 14.44
C GLU A 75 3.75 15.47 15.44
N GLY A 76 3.58 16.78 15.41
CA GLY A 76 4.31 17.72 16.28
C GLY A 76 5.77 17.98 15.89
N VAL A 77 6.32 17.28 14.88
CA VAL A 77 7.73 17.46 14.43
C VAL A 77 7.82 17.86 12.95
N ALA A 78 6.78 17.63 12.18
CA ALA A 78 6.68 18.03 10.78
C ALA A 78 5.43 18.92 10.54
N PRO A 79 5.38 19.68 9.43
CA PRO A 79 4.21 20.51 9.10
C PRO A 79 2.91 19.72 8.97
N VAL A 80 3.03 18.44 8.59
CA VAL A 80 1.92 17.48 8.49
C VAL A 80 2.34 16.14 9.07
N ALA A 81 1.36 15.39 9.52
CA ALA A 81 1.52 14.01 9.97
C ALA A 81 0.91 13.06 8.93
N VAL A 82 1.47 11.87 8.80
CA VAL A 82 1.06 10.85 7.84
C VAL A 82 0.71 9.57 8.57
N HIS A 83 -0.42 8.98 8.24
CA HIS A 83 -0.79 7.66 8.72
C HIS A 83 0.04 6.57 8.03
N LEU A 84 0.28 5.48 8.76
CA LEU A 84 0.90 4.24 8.27
C LEU A 84 0.04 3.07 8.74
N ASN A 85 -1.19 3.05 8.25
CA ASN A 85 -2.19 2.08 8.69
C ASN A 85 -2.02 0.73 8.00
N THR A 86 -2.52 -0.31 8.66
CA THR A 86 -2.80 -1.63 8.09
C THR A 86 -4.17 -2.09 8.55
N MET A 87 -4.68 -3.22 8.05
CA MET A 87 -6.02 -3.67 8.41
C MET A 87 -6.02 -5.15 8.80
N VAL A 88 -6.91 -5.53 9.71
CA VAL A 88 -7.13 -6.93 10.11
C VAL A 88 -8.63 -7.24 10.04
N ILE A 89 -8.98 -8.34 9.40
CA ILE A 89 -10.34 -8.91 9.39
C ILE A 89 -10.31 -10.19 10.25
N THR A 90 -11.12 -10.25 11.33
CA THR A 90 -11.13 -11.36 12.30
C THR A 90 -12.27 -12.36 12.06
N GLY A 91 -12.80 -12.44 10.84
CA GLY A 91 -13.84 -13.40 10.46
C GLY A 91 -13.43 -14.87 10.60
N GLN A 92 -14.20 -15.81 10.04
CA GLN A 92 -13.94 -17.25 10.17
C GLN A 92 -12.56 -17.69 9.66
N GLU A 93 -12.04 -17.01 8.66
CA GLU A 93 -10.67 -17.15 8.16
C GLU A 93 -9.98 -15.79 8.23
N PRO A 94 -9.30 -15.47 9.35
CA PRO A 94 -8.73 -14.15 9.56
C PRO A 94 -7.72 -13.74 8.48
N VAL A 95 -7.75 -12.43 8.14
CA VAL A 95 -6.93 -11.81 7.11
C VAL A 95 -6.14 -10.66 7.72
N ILE A 96 -4.83 -10.66 7.55
CA ILE A 96 -3.98 -9.47 7.74
C ILE A 96 -3.84 -8.80 6.37
N VAL A 97 -4.13 -7.51 6.29
CA VAL A 97 -4.05 -6.70 5.07
C VAL A 97 -2.93 -5.69 5.23
N ASP A 98 -1.88 -5.88 4.46
CA ASP A 98 -0.57 -5.25 4.58
C ASP A 98 0.10 -5.51 5.94
N THR A 99 1.42 -5.37 5.99
CA THR A 99 2.20 -5.76 7.16
C THR A 99 2.99 -4.60 7.77
N GLY A 100 2.71 -3.37 7.33
CA GLY A 100 3.33 -2.16 7.84
C GLY A 100 4.83 -2.03 7.54
N ALA A 101 5.40 -0.90 7.95
CA ALA A 101 6.82 -0.61 7.82
C ALA A 101 7.66 -1.38 8.86
N ALA A 102 8.88 -1.78 8.47
CA ALA A 102 9.81 -2.48 9.36
C ALA A 102 10.33 -1.60 10.52
N LEU A 103 10.15 -0.29 10.44
CA LEU A 103 10.70 0.68 11.39
C LEU A 103 10.26 0.44 12.85
N ASN A 104 8.98 0.02 13.04
CA ASN A 104 8.40 -0.24 14.36
C ASN A 104 7.87 -1.68 14.46
N ARG A 105 8.61 -2.62 13.90
CA ARG A 105 8.20 -4.03 13.76
C ARG A 105 7.60 -4.63 15.02
N ASP A 106 8.33 -4.57 16.12
CA ASP A 106 7.94 -5.26 17.36
C ASP A 106 6.60 -4.72 17.88
N VAL A 107 6.40 -3.40 17.85
CA VAL A 107 5.16 -2.78 18.30
C VAL A 107 4.02 -3.06 17.30
N TRP A 108 4.32 -3.08 16.00
CA TRP A 108 3.32 -3.43 14.99
C TRP A 108 2.84 -4.88 15.15
N LEU A 109 3.77 -5.83 15.35
CA LEU A 109 3.42 -7.24 15.59
C LEU A 109 2.59 -7.40 16.88
N GLU A 110 2.97 -6.69 17.97
CA GLU A 110 2.19 -6.68 19.20
C GLU A 110 0.76 -6.19 18.97
N GLN A 111 0.58 -5.09 18.22
CA GLN A 111 -0.75 -4.58 17.88
C GLN A 111 -1.56 -5.53 17.01
N ALA A 112 -0.96 -6.09 15.97
CA ALA A 112 -1.64 -7.01 15.07
C ALA A 112 -2.11 -8.26 15.81
N PHE A 113 -1.23 -8.84 16.64
CA PHE A 113 -1.52 -10.06 17.40
C PHE A 113 -2.31 -9.81 18.70
N ALA A 114 -2.55 -8.57 19.08
CA ALA A 114 -3.58 -8.22 20.06
C ALA A 114 -5.00 -8.29 19.47
N VAL A 115 -5.14 -8.22 18.15
CA VAL A 115 -6.42 -8.27 17.43
C VAL A 115 -6.74 -9.68 16.92
N VAL A 116 -5.72 -10.44 16.52
CA VAL A 116 -5.89 -11.79 15.95
C VAL A 116 -4.79 -12.73 16.45
N GLU A 117 -5.17 -13.96 16.84
CA GLU A 117 -4.19 -14.99 17.20
C GLU A 117 -3.40 -15.44 15.96
N PRO A 118 -2.06 -15.49 16.01
CA PRO A 118 -1.23 -15.82 14.83
C PRO A 118 -1.57 -17.17 14.20
N GLU A 119 -1.89 -18.17 14.98
CA GLU A 119 -2.25 -19.53 14.53
C GLU A 119 -3.58 -19.57 13.77
N ASP A 120 -4.46 -18.58 14.00
CA ASP A 120 -5.77 -18.49 13.35
C ASP A 120 -5.70 -17.77 12.01
N VAL A 121 -4.65 -16.96 11.76
CA VAL A 121 -4.49 -16.22 10.49
C VAL A 121 -4.41 -17.18 9.32
N LYS A 122 -5.32 -17.02 8.35
CA LYS A 122 -5.39 -17.82 7.11
C LYS A 122 -4.84 -17.09 5.90
N TRP A 123 -4.93 -15.77 5.88
CA TRP A 123 -4.59 -14.98 4.72
C TRP A 123 -3.75 -13.77 5.12
N VAL A 124 -2.69 -13.49 4.36
CA VAL A 124 -1.92 -12.25 4.43
C VAL A 124 -2.02 -11.60 3.06
N TYR A 125 -2.85 -10.60 2.94
CA TYR A 125 -3.02 -9.85 1.71
C TYR A 125 -2.01 -8.71 1.63
N LEU A 126 -1.24 -8.64 0.54
CA LEU A 126 -0.31 -7.56 0.27
C LEU A 126 -0.86 -6.73 -0.89
N SER A 127 -1.17 -5.48 -0.62
CA SER A 127 -1.73 -4.56 -1.60
C SER A 127 -0.74 -4.24 -2.72
N HIS A 128 0.52 -4.02 -2.37
CA HIS A 128 1.65 -3.83 -3.27
C HIS A 128 2.98 -4.08 -2.53
N ASP A 129 4.10 -3.83 -3.20
CA ASP A 129 5.44 -4.23 -2.76
C ASP A 129 6.26 -3.12 -2.10
N ASP A 130 5.66 -1.99 -1.74
CA ASP A 130 6.37 -0.91 -1.06
C ASP A 130 6.65 -1.23 0.41
N VAL A 131 7.74 -0.68 0.94
CA VAL A 131 8.33 -1.08 2.22
C VAL A 131 7.45 -0.86 3.43
N ASP A 132 6.50 0.05 3.37
CA ASP A 132 5.52 0.33 4.42
C ASP A 132 4.27 -0.55 4.34
N HIS A 133 4.16 -1.38 3.30
CA HIS A 133 3.12 -2.40 3.14
C HIS A 133 3.66 -3.81 3.40
N VAL A 134 4.92 -4.10 3.05
CA VAL A 134 5.49 -5.45 3.13
C VAL A 134 6.60 -5.58 4.18
N GLY A 135 6.90 -4.53 4.94
CA GLY A 135 8.08 -4.45 5.81
C GLY A 135 8.19 -5.53 6.88
N ASN A 136 7.06 -6.14 7.29
CA ASN A 136 7.03 -7.19 8.29
C ASN A 136 6.52 -8.53 7.76
N VAL A 137 6.39 -8.70 6.43
CA VAL A 137 5.77 -9.90 5.84
C VAL A 137 6.46 -11.20 6.23
N LEU A 138 7.80 -11.23 6.29
CA LEU A 138 8.53 -12.46 6.67
C LEU A 138 8.25 -12.84 8.12
N GLN A 139 8.23 -11.87 9.03
CA GLN A 139 7.94 -12.10 10.45
C GLN A 139 6.50 -12.53 10.67
N VAL A 140 5.56 -11.95 9.92
CA VAL A 140 4.15 -12.39 9.94
C VAL A 140 4.03 -13.83 9.43
N MET A 141 4.71 -14.17 8.33
CA MET A 141 4.67 -15.54 7.78
C MET A 141 5.33 -16.56 8.69
N ASP A 142 6.35 -16.18 9.46
CA ASP A 142 6.99 -17.03 10.47
C ASP A 142 6.07 -17.23 11.68
N ALA A 143 5.38 -16.17 12.12
CA ALA A 143 4.46 -16.22 13.25
C ALA A 143 3.13 -16.92 12.92
N CYS A 144 2.67 -16.86 11.67
CA CYS A 144 1.39 -17.38 11.20
C CYS A 144 1.59 -18.63 10.32
N PRO A 145 1.77 -19.84 10.92
CA PRO A 145 2.14 -21.05 10.18
C PRO A 145 1.05 -21.51 9.21
N ASN A 146 -0.20 -21.12 9.44
CA ASN A 146 -1.37 -21.51 8.64
C ASN A 146 -1.72 -20.50 7.54
N ALA A 147 -0.99 -19.37 7.46
CA ALA A 147 -1.32 -18.30 6.55
C ALA A 147 -0.83 -18.56 5.12
N THR A 148 -1.60 -18.07 4.14
CA THR A 148 -1.25 -18.01 2.72
C THR A 148 -1.12 -16.54 2.33
N VAL A 149 -0.01 -16.14 1.71
CA VAL A 149 0.16 -14.81 1.13
C VAL A 149 -0.70 -14.67 -0.12
N VAL A 150 -1.48 -13.60 -0.19
CA VAL A 150 -2.29 -13.23 -1.36
C VAL A 150 -1.76 -11.92 -1.92
N THR A 151 -1.24 -11.95 -3.13
CA THR A 151 -0.76 -10.77 -3.86
C THR A 151 -0.74 -11.07 -5.36
N ASN A 152 -0.27 -10.16 -6.21
CA ASN A 152 -0.11 -10.46 -7.63
C ASN A 152 1.30 -10.95 -7.96
N TRP A 153 1.43 -11.67 -9.07
CA TRP A 153 2.72 -12.21 -9.52
C TRP A 153 3.80 -11.12 -9.64
N PHE A 154 3.47 -9.93 -10.14
CA PHE A 154 4.47 -8.89 -10.38
C PHE A 154 5.01 -8.29 -9.07
N SER A 155 4.21 -8.24 -8.00
CA SER A 155 4.70 -7.91 -6.64
C SER A 155 5.77 -8.91 -6.19
N VAL A 156 5.51 -10.21 -6.40
CA VAL A 156 6.46 -11.28 -6.01
C VAL A 156 7.78 -11.13 -6.76
N GLU A 157 7.73 -10.90 -8.08
CA GLU A 157 8.94 -10.69 -8.90
C GLU A 157 9.75 -9.46 -8.47
N ARG A 158 9.06 -8.37 -8.10
CA ARG A 158 9.73 -7.15 -7.63
C ARG A 158 10.38 -7.32 -6.26
N MET A 159 9.73 -8.07 -5.36
CA MET A 159 10.27 -8.37 -4.03
C MET A 159 11.36 -9.44 -4.03
N ALA A 160 11.47 -10.28 -5.07
CA ALA A 160 12.29 -11.48 -5.07
C ALA A 160 13.79 -11.25 -4.80
N ALA A 161 14.30 -10.03 -5.05
CA ALA A 161 15.69 -9.68 -4.77
C ALA A 161 16.00 -9.60 -3.27
N ASP A 162 15.04 -9.11 -2.46
CA ASP A 162 15.25 -8.80 -1.05
C ASP A 162 14.37 -9.64 -0.12
N THR A 163 13.22 -10.09 -0.61
CA THR A 163 12.20 -10.79 0.19
C THR A 163 11.78 -12.07 -0.50
N GLN A 164 12.20 -13.21 0.05
CA GLN A 164 11.81 -14.52 -0.48
C GLN A 164 10.58 -15.04 0.24
N LEU A 165 9.43 -14.92 -0.40
CA LEU A 165 8.17 -15.47 0.10
C LEU A 165 8.06 -16.98 -0.17
N PRO A 166 7.37 -17.74 0.72
CA PRO A 166 7.19 -19.19 0.55
C PRO A 166 6.22 -19.49 -0.61
N VAL A 167 6.73 -19.96 -1.73
CA VAL A 167 5.94 -20.19 -2.97
C VAL A 167 4.80 -21.20 -2.76
N ASP A 168 4.99 -22.17 -1.89
CA ASP A 168 3.99 -23.17 -1.52
C ASP A 168 2.87 -22.63 -0.62
N ARG A 169 3.02 -21.41 -0.11
CA ARG A 169 2.06 -20.69 0.72
C ARG A 169 1.64 -19.38 0.05
N MET A 170 1.39 -19.39 -1.26
CA MET A 170 0.99 -18.22 -2.03
C MET A 170 -0.30 -18.45 -2.81
N ARG A 171 -1.03 -17.38 -3.01
CA ARG A 171 -2.12 -17.23 -3.97
C ARG A 171 -1.93 -15.94 -4.76
N TRP A 172 -1.89 -16.04 -6.08
CA TRP A 172 -1.86 -14.85 -6.92
C TRP A 172 -3.26 -14.40 -7.28
N VAL A 173 -3.47 -13.09 -7.26
CA VAL A 173 -4.73 -12.44 -7.64
C VAL A 173 -4.43 -11.23 -8.52
N ASN A 174 -5.28 -11.02 -9.51
CA ASN A 174 -5.26 -9.82 -10.36
C ASN A 174 -6.46 -8.93 -10.04
N GLY A 175 -6.43 -7.69 -10.50
CA GLY A 175 -7.58 -6.80 -10.35
C GLY A 175 -8.84 -7.38 -11.02
N GLY A 176 -9.96 -7.37 -10.30
CA GLY A 176 -11.23 -7.96 -10.70
C GLY A 176 -11.41 -9.43 -10.30
N GLU A 177 -10.40 -10.08 -9.73
CA GLU A 177 -10.53 -11.43 -9.19
C GLU A 177 -10.97 -11.40 -7.72
N SER A 178 -11.63 -12.47 -7.27
CA SER A 178 -12.08 -12.64 -5.89
C SER A 178 -11.71 -14.02 -5.32
N TRP A 179 -11.77 -14.13 -3.99
CA TRP A 179 -11.68 -15.40 -3.29
C TRP A 179 -12.51 -15.38 -2.02
N HIS A 180 -12.84 -16.56 -1.52
CA HIS A 180 -13.50 -16.72 -0.23
C HIS A 180 -12.45 -16.84 0.88
N ALA A 181 -12.66 -16.09 1.96
CA ALA A 181 -11.95 -16.18 3.23
C ALA A 181 -12.99 -16.52 4.31
N GLY A 182 -13.33 -17.79 4.45
CA GLY A 182 -14.37 -18.26 5.33
C GLY A 182 -15.75 -17.70 4.98
N ASP A 183 -16.26 -16.81 5.82
CA ASP A 183 -17.55 -16.13 5.66
C ASP A 183 -17.46 -14.83 4.84
N ARG A 184 -16.29 -14.50 4.31
CA ARG A 184 -16.05 -13.30 3.49
C ARG A 184 -15.83 -13.65 2.03
N GLU A 185 -16.32 -12.79 1.14
CA GLU A 185 -15.92 -12.77 -0.26
C GLU A 185 -15.12 -11.48 -0.51
N LEU A 186 -13.82 -11.66 -0.77
CA LEU A 186 -12.84 -10.60 -0.91
C LEU A 186 -12.47 -10.39 -2.38
N HIS A 187 -12.49 -9.15 -2.84
CA HIS A 187 -12.26 -8.78 -4.22
C HIS A 187 -11.00 -7.91 -4.33
N ALA A 188 -10.07 -8.30 -5.20
CA ALA A 188 -8.93 -7.46 -5.55
C ALA A 188 -9.39 -6.38 -6.55
N VAL A 189 -9.18 -5.11 -6.19
CA VAL A 189 -9.64 -3.94 -6.95
C VAL A 189 -8.43 -3.14 -7.41
N VAL A 190 -8.34 -2.76 -8.69
CA VAL A 190 -7.35 -1.76 -9.13
C VAL A 190 -7.80 -0.41 -8.60
N PRO A 191 -7.03 0.26 -7.71
CA PRO A 191 -7.45 1.55 -7.17
C PRO A 191 -7.43 2.65 -8.26
N PRO A 192 -8.11 3.79 -8.02
CA PRO A 192 -8.22 4.85 -9.04
C PRO A 192 -6.91 5.60 -9.24
N VAL A 193 -6.04 5.59 -8.24
CA VAL A 193 -4.68 6.13 -8.23
C VAL A 193 -3.76 5.14 -7.52
N PHE A 194 -2.49 5.08 -7.89
CA PHE A 194 -1.50 4.17 -7.33
C PHE A 194 -0.09 4.62 -7.75
N ASP A 195 0.91 4.34 -6.95
CA ASP A 195 2.32 4.61 -7.23
C ASP A 195 3.05 3.38 -7.80
N SER A 196 2.56 2.19 -7.50
CA SER A 196 3.11 0.94 -8.05
C SER A 196 2.15 0.26 -9.03
N PRO A 197 2.63 -0.30 -10.15
CA PRO A 197 1.81 -1.08 -11.08
C PRO A 197 1.26 -2.35 -10.43
N THR A 198 1.80 -2.75 -9.29
CA THR A 198 1.39 -3.93 -8.53
C THR A 198 0.20 -3.65 -7.62
N THR A 199 -0.13 -2.39 -7.33
CA THR A 199 -1.12 -2.01 -6.33
C THR A 199 -2.51 -2.59 -6.63
N ARG A 200 -3.08 -3.26 -5.63
CA ARG A 200 -4.46 -3.75 -5.61
C ARG A 200 -5.08 -3.42 -4.25
N GLY A 201 -6.18 -2.69 -4.25
CA GLY A 201 -7.03 -2.55 -3.09
C GLY A 201 -7.81 -3.85 -2.81
N LEU A 202 -8.41 -3.95 -1.64
CA LEU A 202 -9.21 -5.08 -1.20
C LEU A 202 -10.62 -4.61 -0.84
N PHE A 203 -11.64 -5.16 -1.50
CA PHE A 203 -13.02 -4.90 -1.16
C PHE A 203 -13.66 -6.14 -0.50
N ASP A 204 -14.17 -5.98 0.71
CA ASP A 204 -14.99 -6.98 1.41
C ASP A 204 -16.46 -6.73 1.09
N SER A 205 -17.04 -7.58 0.25
CA SER A 205 -18.46 -7.45 -0.15
C SER A 205 -19.44 -7.73 0.99
N SER A 206 -18.98 -8.39 2.07
CA SER A 206 -19.84 -8.73 3.22
C SER A 206 -20.07 -7.54 4.14
N THR A 207 -19.11 -6.64 4.24
CA THR A 207 -19.19 -5.44 5.10
C THR A 207 -19.25 -4.12 4.32
N GLY A 208 -18.87 -4.16 3.04
CA GLY A 208 -18.71 -2.96 2.23
C GLY A 208 -17.45 -2.16 2.55
N VAL A 209 -16.48 -2.74 3.26
CA VAL A 209 -15.20 -2.08 3.52
C VAL A 209 -14.29 -2.19 2.31
N TYR A 210 -13.74 -1.06 1.89
CA TYR A 210 -12.72 -0.97 0.86
C TYR A 210 -11.39 -0.52 1.45
N TRP A 211 -10.39 -1.41 1.46
CA TRP A 211 -8.99 -1.05 1.67
C TRP A 211 -8.40 -0.56 0.36
N ALA A 212 -8.08 0.72 0.29
CA ALA A 212 -7.68 1.37 -0.95
C ALA A 212 -6.16 1.44 -1.17
N ALA A 213 -5.36 0.73 -0.36
CA ALA A 213 -3.91 0.89 -0.27
C ALA A 213 -3.56 2.38 0.00
N ASP A 214 -2.84 3.04 -0.87
CA ASP A 214 -2.46 4.46 -0.72
C ASP A 214 -3.50 5.44 -1.25
N ALA A 215 -4.40 4.96 -2.12
CA ALA A 215 -5.48 5.80 -2.61
C ALA A 215 -6.42 6.25 -1.48
N PHE A 216 -7.09 7.37 -1.66
CA PHE A 216 -8.02 7.98 -0.70
C PHE A 216 -7.34 8.44 0.61
N GLY A 217 -6.03 8.35 0.72
CA GLY A 217 -5.27 8.89 1.85
C GLY A 217 -5.19 10.41 1.84
N SER A 218 -4.88 10.97 3.01
CA SER A 218 -4.63 12.40 3.19
C SER A 218 -3.73 12.60 4.40
N PRO A 219 -2.64 13.38 4.29
CA PRO A 219 -1.95 13.89 5.46
C PRO A 219 -2.90 14.68 6.38
N VAL A 220 -2.55 14.74 7.64
CA VAL A 220 -3.31 15.47 8.67
C VAL A 220 -2.41 16.45 9.42
N THR A 221 -2.96 17.43 10.12
CA THR A 221 -2.17 18.33 10.99
C THR A 221 -1.88 17.69 12.35
N HIS A 222 -2.76 16.81 12.79
CA HIS A 222 -2.69 16.07 14.06
C HIS A 222 -3.61 14.85 13.96
N LEU A 223 -3.48 13.92 14.90
CA LEU A 223 -4.35 12.74 14.95
C LEU A 223 -5.81 13.18 15.11
N VAL A 224 -6.65 12.68 14.21
CA VAL A 224 -8.12 12.81 14.27
C VAL A 224 -8.76 11.47 13.95
N ASP A 225 -9.96 11.23 14.48
CA ASP A 225 -10.77 10.05 14.17
C ASP A 225 -11.74 10.30 13.00
N ASN A 226 -11.89 11.57 12.63
CA ASN A 226 -12.85 11.98 11.61
C ASN A 226 -12.31 13.16 10.79
N ILE A 227 -12.45 13.11 9.47
CA ILE A 227 -12.01 14.20 8.59
C ILE A 227 -12.78 15.52 8.84
N LEU A 228 -13.96 15.47 9.48
CA LEU A 228 -14.73 16.66 9.84
C LEU A 228 -14.09 17.46 10.99
N ASP A 229 -13.11 16.89 11.70
CA ASP A 229 -12.36 17.57 12.75
C ASP A 229 -11.16 18.36 12.18
N LEU A 230 -10.90 18.22 10.88
CA LEU A 230 -9.89 19.00 10.14
C LEU A 230 -10.51 20.25 9.52
N ASP A 231 -9.68 21.28 9.28
CA ASP A 231 -10.09 22.39 8.42
C ASP A 231 -10.44 21.87 7.02
N PRO A 232 -11.63 22.20 6.48
CA PRO A 232 -12.08 21.65 5.20
C PRO A 232 -11.19 22.05 4.01
N GLY A 233 -10.59 23.24 4.04
CA GLY A 233 -9.68 23.72 3.01
C GLY A 233 -8.37 22.92 3.04
N PHE A 234 -7.80 22.77 4.24
CA PHE A 234 -6.62 21.93 4.45
C PHE A 234 -6.87 20.49 4.00
N PHE A 235 -7.97 19.85 4.45
CA PHE A 235 -8.28 18.48 4.07
C PHE A 235 -8.35 18.31 2.54
N ARG A 236 -9.07 19.23 1.85
CA ARG A 236 -9.19 19.19 0.41
C ARG A 236 -7.82 19.27 -0.30
N GLU A 237 -6.98 20.23 0.11
CA GLU A 237 -5.65 20.43 -0.50
C GLU A 237 -4.73 19.26 -0.19
N ALA A 238 -4.68 18.79 1.03
CA ALA A 238 -3.87 17.65 1.47
C ALA A 238 -4.29 16.36 0.75
N TYR A 239 -5.60 16.10 0.65
CA TYR A 239 -6.15 14.94 -0.05
C TYR A 239 -5.76 14.93 -1.53
N ILE A 240 -6.05 16.02 -2.25
CA ILE A 240 -5.71 16.13 -3.68
C ILE A 240 -4.19 16.04 -3.88
N GLY A 241 -3.42 16.75 -3.06
CA GLY A 241 -1.95 16.72 -3.10
C GLY A 241 -1.39 15.31 -2.93
N GLN A 242 -1.88 14.53 -1.97
CA GLN A 242 -1.48 13.15 -1.75
C GLN A 242 -1.74 12.29 -2.98
N GLN A 243 -2.94 12.35 -3.57
CA GLN A 243 -3.28 11.55 -4.75
C GLN A 243 -2.41 11.89 -5.95
N LEU A 244 -2.14 13.18 -6.18
CA LEU A 244 -1.28 13.63 -7.28
C LEU A 244 0.21 13.30 -7.04
N MET A 245 0.62 13.22 -5.77
CA MET A 245 1.97 12.85 -5.38
C MET A 245 2.25 11.38 -5.69
N ILE A 246 1.35 10.47 -5.34
CA ILE A 246 1.50 9.03 -5.63
C ILE A 246 1.18 8.69 -7.09
N SER A 247 0.49 9.58 -7.83
CA SER A 247 0.12 9.36 -9.23
C SER A 247 0.45 10.57 -10.11
N PRO A 248 1.74 10.90 -10.30
CA PRO A 248 2.17 12.09 -11.04
C PRO A 248 1.75 12.07 -12.51
N TRP A 249 1.40 10.91 -13.06
CA TRP A 249 0.86 10.76 -14.41
C TRP A 249 -0.60 11.19 -14.56
N MET A 250 -1.29 11.61 -13.48
CA MET A 250 -2.73 11.92 -13.51
C MET A 250 -3.08 13.01 -14.53
N SER A 251 -2.19 13.97 -14.77
CA SER A 251 -2.37 14.99 -15.81
C SER A 251 -2.26 14.46 -17.26
N TRP A 252 -1.85 13.19 -17.45
CA TRP A 252 -1.70 12.54 -18.75
C TRP A 252 -2.81 11.53 -19.06
N VAL A 253 -3.68 11.24 -18.10
CA VAL A 253 -4.76 10.28 -18.28
C VAL A 253 -5.87 10.88 -19.14
N ASP A 254 -6.58 10.01 -19.82
CA ASP A 254 -7.86 10.35 -20.46
C ASP A 254 -8.92 10.52 -19.35
N PRO A 255 -9.50 11.73 -19.16
CA PRO A 255 -10.45 11.97 -18.06
C PRO A 255 -11.70 11.10 -18.13
N ASP A 256 -12.19 10.77 -19.34
CA ASP A 256 -13.40 9.95 -19.50
C ASP A 256 -13.15 8.49 -19.11
N LYS A 257 -11.96 7.95 -19.44
CA LYS A 257 -11.55 6.61 -19.02
C LYS A 257 -11.33 6.54 -17.53
N TYR A 258 -10.69 7.55 -16.97
CA TYR A 258 -10.49 7.66 -15.52
C TYR A 258 -11.84 7.73 -14.80
N ALA A 259 -12.75 8.59 -15.24
CA ALA A 259 -14.09 8.70 -14.67
C ALA A 259 -14.84 7.37 -14.74
N THR A 260 -14.74 6.64 -15.86
CA THR A 260 -15.36 5.32 -16.03
C THR A 260 -14.81 4.32 -15.01
N HIS A 261 -13.49 4.30 -14.81
CA HIS A 261 -12.85 3.43 -13.83
C HIS A 261 -13.25 3.79 -12.39
N LEU A 262 -13.24 5.08 -12.05
CA LEU A 262 -13.67 5.57 -10.74
C LEU A 262 -15.13 5.21 -10.44
N GLN A 263 -16.02 5.32 -11.43
CA GLN A 263 -17.42 4.92 -11.29
C GLN A 263 -17.59 3.41 -11.08
N ALA A 264 -16.75 2.57 -11.68
CA ALA A 264 -16.79 1.13 -11.44
C ALA A 264 -16.45 0.79 -9.96
N ILE A 265 -15.51 1.52 -9.35
CA ILE A 265 -15.19 1.36 -7.92
C ILE A 265 -16.33 1.89 -7.04
N ARG A 266 -16.88 3.06 -7.38
CA ARG A 266 -18.04 3.65 -6.68
C ARG A 266 -19.25 2.74 -6.70
N ALA A 267 -19.45 1.98 -7.80
CA ALA A 267 -20.54 1.02 -7.95
C ALA A 267 -20.43 -0.23 -7.07
N LEU A 268 -19.27 -0.44 -6.39
CA LEU A 268 -19.15 -1.42 -5.32
C LEU A 268 -19.90 -0.97 -4.05
N GLU A 269 -20.34 0.28 -3.99
CA GLU A 269 -21.07 0.90 -2.87
C GLU A 269 -20.34 0.75 -1.53
N PRO A 270 -19.05 1.17 -1.42
CA PRO A 270 -18.32 1.03 -0.19
C PRO A 270 -18.99 1.83 0.95
N THR A 271 -19.15 1.18 2.09
CA THR A 271 -19.68 1.79 3.33
C THR A 271 -18.60 2.52 4.12
N ALA A 272 -17.34 2.07 3.97
CA ALA A 272 -16.14 2.69 4.51
C ALA A 272 -14.98 2.50 3.53
N ILE A 273 -14.11 3.49 3.44
CA ILE A 273 -12.83 3.42 2.72
C ILE A 273 -11.71 3.65 3.72
N ALA A 274 -10.87 2.62 3.91
CA ALA A 274 -9.65 2.69 4.69
C ALA A 274 -8.45 2.80 3.74
N SER A 275 -7.45 3.57 4.15
CA SER A 275 -6.21 3.80 3.41
C SER A 275 -5.02 3.69 4.34
N CYS A 276 -3.86 3.29 3.80
CA CYS A 276 -2.60 3.33 4.54
C CYS A 276 -2.31 4.74 5.06
N HIS A 277 -2.50 5.76 4.22
CA HIS A 277 -2.04 7.12 4.50
C HIS A 277 -3.15 8.10 4.86
N GLY A 278 -4.22 7.65 5.52
CA GLY A 278 -5.31 8.55 5.85
C GLY A 278 -6.28 8.08 6.93
N VAL A 279 -7.16 9.00 7.30
CA VAL A 279 -8.30 8.73 8.17
C VAL A 279 -9.32 7.89 7.40
N THR A 280 -9.89 6.87 8.03
CA THR A 280 -10.95 6.06 7.42
C THR A 280 -12.17 6.92 7.08
N LEU A 281 -12.54 6.96 5.80
CA LEU A 281 -13.74 7.65 5.33
C LEU A 281 -14.98 6.78 5.59
N ARG A 282 -16.03 7.33 6.19
CA ARG A 282 -17.26 6.60 6.56
C ARG A 282 -18.51 7.36 6.18
N GLY A 283 -19.55 6.64 5.82
CA GLY A 283 -20.84 7.25 5.48
C GLY A 283 -20.71 8.31 4.37
N ASN A 284 -21.17 9.55 4.63
CA ASN A 284 -21.11 10.64 3.64
C ASN A 284 -19.67 11.05 3.25
N GLN A 285 -18.66 10.72 4.06
CA GLN A 285 -17.28 11.03 3.75
C GLN A 285 -16.76 10.19 2.57
N VAL A 286 -17.29 9.00 2.36
CA VAL A 286 -17.01 8.15 1.20
C VAL A 286 -17.32 8.91 -0.09
N GLU A 287 -18.50 9.55 -0.15
CA GLU A 287 -18.89 10.39 -1.29
C GLU A 287 -17.99 11.63 -1.43
N THR A 288 -17.58 12.24 -0.32
CA THR A 288 -16.62 13.34 -0.35
C THR A 288 -15.30 12.90 -0.99
N GLY A 289 -14.77 11.74 -0.60
CA GLY A 289 -13.55 11.17 -1.20
C GLY A 289 -13.71 10.94 -2.70
N PHE A 290 -14.78 10.28 -3.14
CA PHE A 290 -15.04 10.06 -4.57
C PHE A 290 -15.18 11.36 -5.35
N ASN A 291 -15.84 12.36 -4.79
CA ASN A 291 -16.01 13.65 -5.46
C ASN A 291 -14.67 14.36 -5.66
N LEU A 292 -13.78 14.36 -4.67
CA LEU A 292 -12.42 14.90 -4.80
C LEU A 292 -11.59 14.12 -5.83
N MET A 293 -11.73 12.79 -5.88
CA MET A 293 -11.08 11.97 -6.92
C MET A 293 -11.47 12.39 -8.33
N THR A 294 -12.71 12.83 -8.57
CA THR A 294 -13.14 13.25 -9.91
C THR A 294 -12.39 14.48 -10.44
N GLU A 295 -11.78 15.25 -9.56
CA GLU A 295 -11.07 16.49 -9.89
C GLU A 295 -9.63 16.25 -10.34
N LEU A 296 -9.02 15.11 -9.97
CA LEU A 296 -7.58 14.86 -10.14
C LEU A 296 -7.05 15.07 -11.57
N PRO A 297 -7.73 14.60 -12.64
CA PRO A 297 -7.22 14.80 -14.01
C PRO A 297 -7.10 16.26 -14.45
N TYR A 298 -7.72 17.19 -13.70
CA TYR A 298 -7.75 18.62 -14.03
C TYR A 298 -6.77 19.45 -13.20
N HIS A 299 -6.01 18.81 -12.29
CA HIS A 299 -4.98 19.45 -11.49
C HIS A 299 -3.61 19.35 -12.18
N LEU A 300 -2.75 20.31 -11.87
CA LEU A 300 -1.34 20.23 -12.25
C LEU A 300 -0.60 19.20 -11.38
N PRO A 301 0.45 18.56 -11.89
CA PRO A 301 1.30 17.69 -11.07
C PRO A 301 1.86 18.44 -9.86
N VAL A 302 2.07 17.71 -8.77
CA VAL A 302 2.78 18.24 -7.60
C VAL A 302 4.25 18.44 -7.96
N GLU A 303 4.80 19.61 -7.64
CA GLU A 303 6.24 19.85 -7.71
C GLU A 303 6.91 19.26 -6.47
N TRP A 304 7.91 18.44 -6.69
CA TRP A 304 8.69 17.84 -5.61
C TRP A 304 9.73 18.82 -5.08
N PRO A 305 10.05 18.78 -3.77
CA PRO A 305 11.18 19.52 -3.22
C PRO A 305 12.46 19.23 -4.00
N GLY A 306 13.22 20.29 -4.33
CA GLY A 306 14.48 20.20 -5.06
C GLY A 306 15.69 20.53 -4.17
N GLN A 307 16.81 20.85 -4.83
CA GLN A 307 18.05 21.16 -4.12
C GLN A 307 17.93 22.40 -3.23
N ALA A 308 17.14 23.40 -3.63
CA ALA A 308 16.97 24.63 -2.87
C ALA A 308 16.30 24.38 -1.51
N GLU A 309 15.31 23.49 -1.48
CA GLU A 309 14.60 23.09 -0.26
C GLU A 309 15.53 22.26 0.65
N LEU A 310 16.34 21.38 0.08
CA LEU A 310 17.34 20.61 0.86
C LEU A 310 18.39 21.54 1.48
N ASP A 311 18.89 22.53 0.73
CA ASP A 311 19.87 23.51 1.22
C ASP A 311 19.28 24.34 2.38
N ALA A 312 18.03 24.79 2.24
CA ALA A 312 17.31 25.50 3.30
C ALA A 312 17.11 24.63 4.57
N MET A 313 16.85 23.33 4.40
CA MET A 313 16.75 22.37 5.49
C MET A 313 18.10 22.20 6.23
N HIS A 314 19.19 22.08 5.49
CA HIS A 314 20.55 22.00 6.07
C HIS A 314 20.90 23.26 6.86
N GLU A 315 20.59 24.45 6.34
CA GLU A 315 20.81 25.72 7.04
C GLU A 315 20.00 25.79 8.35
N ALA A 316 18.72 25.37 8.31
CA ALA A 316 17.87 25.35 9.49
C ALA A 316 18.39 24.36 10.57
N MET A 317 18.81 23.16 10.14
CA MET A 317 19.41 22.17 11.06
C MET A 317 20.72 22.68 11.70
N ALA A 318 21.59 23.32 10.91
CA ALA A 318 22.83 23.90 11.42
C ALA A 318 22.56 25.02 12.44
N ALA A 319 21.56 25.86 12.18
CA ALA A 319 21.16 26.93 13.11
C ALA A 319 20.60 26.36 14.43
N ALA A 320 19.80 25.29 14.38
CA ALA A 320 19.24 24.62 15.55
C ALA A 320 20.33 23.96 16.44
N HIS A 321 21.41 23.44 15.82
CA HIS A 321 22.56 22.86 16.58
C HIS A 321 23.49 23.92 17.18
N ALA A 322 23.42 25.17 16.71
CA ALA A 322 24.25 26.27 17.22
C ALA A 322 23.58 27.09 18.35
N ALA A 323 22.29 26.85 18.60
CA ALA A 323 21.48 27.50 19.64
C ALA A 323 21.40 26.67 20.92
#